data_713dec9364b5c9e044e979946a8b44e2
#
_entry.id   713dec9364b5c9e044e979946a8b44e2
#
_cell.length_a   1.000
_cell.length_b   1.000
_cell.length_c   1.000
_cell.angle_alpha   90.00
_cell.angle_beta   90.00
_cell.angle_gamma   90.00
#
_symmetry.space_group_name_H-M   'P 1'
#
loop_
_entity.id
_entity.type
_entity.pdbx_description
1 polymer ?
#
loop_
_entity_poly.entity_id
_entity_poly.type
_entity_poly.pdbx_seq_one_letter_code
_entity_poly.pdbx_strand_id
1 'polypeptide(L)'
;MSLGKQISTLFVAALLLGLGTRVATHNEMPFWGHWEPLKLIQPPTSIADDAAAKPDSTFAKAESAYEIDLATAMVLYMKRSKNSIHFIDAREPEVFAEGHIPGAINVSFDHLDKEADKFLALPKEDLMVLYCDGGDCHLSHDLAEWALQMGYGRLAVFTGGWADWSAESDMVETGAGGK
;
A
#
# COMPACT_ATOMS: atom_id res chain seq x y z
N MET A 1 -7.19 -56.86 -30.63
CA MET A 1 -7.35 -55.40 -30.67
C MET A 1 -5.97 -54.77 -30.60
N SER A 2 -5.60 -53.87 -31.53
CA SER A 2 -4.23 -53.35 -31.57
C SER A 2 -4.00 -52.39 -30.41
N LEU A 3 -2.81 -52.41 -29.84
CA LEU A 3 -2.34 -51.57 -28.75
C LEU A 3 -2.68 -50.09 -28.94
N GLY A 4 -2.63 -49.60 -30.16
CA GLY A 4 -3.00 -48.23 -30.52
C GLY A 4 -4.46 -47.84 -30.28
N LYS A 5 -5.37 -48.81 -30.42
CA LYS A 5 -6.82 -48.55 -30.13
C LYS A 5 -7.09 -48.48 -28.64
N GLN A 6 -6.35 -49.21 -27.82
CA GLN A 6 -6.46 -49.19 -26.35
C GLN A 6 -5.93 -47.87 -25.77
N ILE A 7 -4.81 -47.37 -26.30
CA ILE A 7 -4.24 -46.10 -25.88
C ILE A 7 -5.18 -44.94 -26.23
N SER A 8 -5.74 -44.95 -27.46
CA SER A 8 -6.70 -43.94 -27.89
C SER A 8 -7.96 -43.84 -27.03
N THR A 9 -8.52 -45.02 -26.65
CA THR A 9 -9.71 -45.07 -25.79
C THR A 9 -9.43 -44.58 -24.37
N LEU A 10 -8.26 -44.85 -23.81
CA LEU A 10 -7.85 -44.33 -22.50
C LEU A 10 -7.68 -42.81 -22.49
N PHE A 11 -7.08 -42.25 -23.57
CA PHE A 11 -6.95 -40.79 -23.70
C PHE A 11 -8.29 -40.07 -23.81
N VAL A 12 -9.23 -40.62 -24.59
CA VAL A 12 -10.58 -40.04 -24.73
C VAL A 12 -11.36 -40.13 -23.44
N ALA A 13 -11.25 -41.25 -22.70
CA ALA A 13 -11.90 -41.42 -21.41
C ALA A 13 -11.33 -40.45 -20.34
N ALA A 14 -10.02 -40.20 -20.32
CA ALA A 14 -9.38 -39.26 -19.40
C ALA A 14 -9.78 -37.81 -19.71
N LEU A 15 -9.91 -37.47 -21.00
CA LEU A 15 -10.36 -36.12 -21.45
C LEU A 15 -11.84 -35.87 -21.08
N LEU A 16 -12.68 -36.88 -21.24
CA LEU A 16 -14.11 -36.76 -20.88
C LEU A 16 -14.34 -36.75 -19.36
N LEU A 17 -13.53 -37.48 -18.58
CA LEU A 17 -13.55 -37.40 -17.12
C LEU A 17 -13.02 -36.02 -16.64
N GLY A 18 -11.97 -35.49 -17.25
CA GLY A 18 -11.45 -34.17 -16.94
C GLY A 18 -12.43 -33.02 -17.28
N LEU A 19 -13.19 -33.14 -18.38
CA LEU A 19 -14.23 -32.18 -18.73
C LEU A 19 -15.48 -32.33 -17.83
N GLY A 20 -15.84 -33.55 -17.47
CA GLY A 20 -17.01 -33.81 -16.62
C GLY A 20 -16.86 -33.33 -15.20
N THR A 21 -15.65 -33.40 -14.64
CA THR A 21 -15.37 -32.86 -13.31
C THR A 21 -15.38 -31.31 -13.28
N ARG A 22 -15.08 -30.69 -14.41
CA ARG A 22 -15.11 -29.20 -14.54
C ARG A 22 -16.53 -28.63 -14.55
N VAL A 23 -17.51 -29.42 -14.99
CA VAL A 23 -18.92 -29.01 -15.04
C VAL A 23 -19.64 -29.34 -13.71
N ALA A 24 -19.19 -30.34 -12.97
CA ALA A 24 -19.85 -30.79 -11.73
C ALA A 24 -19.33 -30.09 -10.46
N THR A 25 -18.15 -29.52 -10.49
CA THR A 25 -17.62 -28.73 -9.37
C THR A 25 -17.63 -27.24 -9.74
N HIS A 26 -18.79 -26.63 -9.65
CA HIS A 26 -18.94 -25.17 -9.58
C HIS A 26 -18.42 -24.63 -8.22
N ASN A 27 -17.40 -25.27 -7.68
CA ASN A 27 -16.61 -24.71 -6.60
C ASN A 27 -15.38 -24.10 -7.25
N GLU A 28 -15.45 -22.80 -7.48
CA GLU A 28 -14.30 -21.97 -7.77
C GLU A 28 -13.33 -22.10 -6.60
N MET A 29 -12.41 -23.06 -6.71
CA MET A 29 -11.17 -22.97 -5.98
C MET A 29 -10.36 -21.88 -6.69
N PRO A 30 -10.22 -20.68 -6.14
CA PRO A 30 -9.34 -19.68 -6.72
C PRO A 30 -7.92 -20.19 -6.49
N PHE A 31 -7.39 -20.89 -7.49
CA PHE A 31 -5.98 -21.30 -7.52
C PHE A 31 -5.05 -20.07 -7.68
N TRP A 32 -5.64 -18.94 -7.98
CA TRP A 32 -5.08 -17.61 -7.97
C TRP A 32 -5.90 -16.82 -6.97
N GLY A 33 -5.26 -16.38 -5.90
CA GLY A 33 -5.91 -15.51 -4.93
C GLY A 33 -6.71 -14.44 -5.69
N HIS A 34 -8.00 -14.36 -5.41
CA HIS A 34 -8.83 -13.28 -5.91
C HIS A 34 -8.37 -12.04 -5.15
N TRP A 35 -7.38 -11.38 -5.71
CA TRP A 35 -7.06 -10.03 -5.32
C TRP A 35 -8.21 -9.19 -5.84
N GLU A 36 -9.18 -8.91 -5.00
CA GLU A 36 -10.09 -7.81 -5.29
C GLU A 36 -9.20 -6.59 -5.48
N PRO A 37 -9.19 -5.94 -6.68
CA PRO A 37 -8.46 -4.70 -6.81
C PRO A 37 -8.98 -3.77 -5.73
N LEU A 38 -8.09 -3.28 -4.85
CA LEU A 38 -8.41 -2.29 -3.85
C LEU A 38 -9.24 -1.21 -4.54
N LYS A 39 -10.41 -0.96 -4.00
CA LYS A 39 -11.36 -0.01 -4.56
C LYS A 39 -10.67 1.34 -4.54
N LEU A 40 -10.13 1.78 -5.68
CA LEU A 40 -9.64 3.15 -5.85
C LEU A 40 -10.79 4.08 -5.50
N ILE A 41 -10.79 4.59 -4.28
CA ILE A 41 -11.64 5.72 -3.93
C ILE A 41 -10.98 6.90 -4.63
N GLN A 42 -11.56 7.29 -5.77
CA GLN A 42 -11.14 8.52 -6.44
C GLN A 42 -11.23 9.66 -5.41
N PRO A 43 -10.17 10.46 -5.26
CA PRO A 43 -10.25 11.63 -4.40
C PRO A 43 -11.45 12.48 -4.87
N PRO A 44 -12.23 13.04 -3.93
CA PRO A 44 -13.37 13.87 -4.29
C PRO A 44 -12.88 15.01 -5.18
N THR A 45 -13.52 15.18 -6.33
CA THR A 45 -13.18 16.14 -7.40
C THR A 45 -13.31 17.62 -6.98
N SER A 46 -13.50 17.90 -5.69
CA SER A 46 -13.73 19.25 -5.16
C SER A 46 -12.78 19.64 -4.03
N ILE A 47 -11.46 19.44 -4.20
CA ILE A 47 -10.46 19.93 -3.22
C ILE A 47 -10.22 21.45 -3.37
N ALA A 48 -10.83 22.12 -4.35
CA ALA A 48 -10.53 23.52 -4.65
C ALA A 48 -11.23 24.56 -3.76
N ASP A 49 -12.33 24.25 -3.07
CA ASP A 49 -13.21 25.30 -2.52
C ASP A 49 -13.38 25.31 -1.00
N ASP A 50 -12.76 24.42 -0.21
CA ASP A 50 -12.93 24.42 1.24
C ASP A 50 -11.62 24.69 2.02
N ALA A 51 -11.08 25.90 1.89
CA ALA A 51 -9.94 26.36 2.70
C ALA A 51 -10.30 26.62 4.18
N ALA A 52 -11.50 26.30 4.63
CA ALA A 52 -12.02 26.54 5.98
C ALA A 52 -12.59 25.31 6.70
N ALA A 53 -12.53 24.12 6.12
CA ALA A 53 -13.01 22.91 6.78
C ALA A 53 -11.98 22.37 7.78
N LYS A 54 -12.46 21.92 8.94
CA LYS A 54 -11.71 21.19 9.97
C LYS A 54 -10.85 20.08 9.32
N PRO A 55 -9.74 19.64 9.97
CA PRO A 55 -8.89 18.59 9.42
C PRO A 55 -9.75 17.37 9.05
N ASP A 56 -9.72 17.10 7.82
CA ASP A 56 -10.65 16.50 6.93
C ASP A 56 -11.22 15.16 7.39
N SER A 57 -12.57 15.08 7.34
CA SER A 57 -13.33 13.85 7.47
C SER A 57 -13.08 12.82 6.34
N THR A 58 -12.27 13.14 5.33
CA THR A 58 -11.98 12.29 4.18
C THR A 58 -11.21 11.03 4.58
N PHE A 59 -10.38 11.12 5.61
CA PHE A 59 -9.67 9.99 6.20
C PHE A 59 -10.30 9.61 7.54
N ALA A 60 -11.60 9.28 7.53
CA ALA A 60 -12.25 8.70 8.68
C ALA A 60 -11.55 7.39 9.07
N LYS A 61 -11.58 7.02 10.35
CA LYS A 61 -11.00 5.77 10.84
C LYS A 61 -11.47 4.60 9.97
N ALA A 62 -10.59 4.12 9.10
CA ALA A 62 -10.88 3.09 8.12
C ALA A 62 -10.47 1.71 8.66
N GLU A 63 -11.11 0.69 8.12
CA GLU A 63 -10.69 -0.71 8.33
C GLU A 63 -9.47 -1.09 7.46
N SER A 64 -9.06 -0.20 6.53
CA SER A 64 -7.89 -0.37 5.66
C SER A 64 -7.24 0.98 5.36
N ALA A 65 -5.97 0.98 5.00
CA ALA A 65 -5.28 2.18 4.53
C ALA A 65 -5.80 2.62 3.15
N TYR A 66 -5.79 3.93 2.90
CA TYR A 66 -6.14 4.48 1.59
C TYR A 66 -4.90 4.54 0.70
N GLU A 67 -5.03 4.15 -0.57
CA GLU A 67 -3.98 4.40 -1.55
C GLU A 67 -4.12 5.81 -2.13
N ILE A 68 -2.98 6.51 -2.22
CA ILE A 68 -2.91 7.85 -2.77
C ILE A 68 -1.83 7.95 -3.85
N ASP A 69 -2.08 8.83 -4.81
CA ASP A 69 -1.14 9.18 -5.87
C ASP A 69 -0.20 10.33 -5.46
N LEU A 70 0.77 10.66 -6.33
CA LEU A 70 1.72 11.74 -6.12
C LEU A 70 1.03 13.10 -5.92
N ALA A 71 0.00 13.41 -6.71
CA ALA A 71 -0.68 14.70 -6.61
C ALA A 71 -1.32 14.87 -5.23
N THR A 72 -1.96 13.84 -4.72
CA THR A 72 -2.56 13.81 -3.38
C THR A 72 -1.47 13.87 -2.29
N ALA A 73 -0.38 13.12 -2.44
CA ALA A 73 0.74 13.14 -1.50
C ALA A 73 1.36 14.55 -1.41
N MET A 74 1.56 15.24 -2.53
CA MET A 74 2.05 16.62 -2.55
C MET A 74 1.11 17.60 -1.84
N VAL A 75 -0.20 17.49 -2.06
CA VAL A 75 -1.20 18.32 -1.37
C VAL A 75 -1.14 18.09 0.14
N LEU A 76 -1.05 16.83 0.59
CA LEU A 76 -0.92 16.49 2.01
C LEU A 76 0.40 17.02 2.58
N TYR A 77 1.49 16.90 1.83
CA TYR A 77 2.78 17.42 2.23
C TYR A 77 2.77 18.94 2.47
N MET A 78 2.17 19.72 1.58
CA MET A 78 2.01 21.16 1.74
C MET A 78 1.14 21.55 2.95
N LYS A 79 0.24 20.69 3.34
CA LYS A 79 -0.67 20.91 4.49
C LYS A 79 -0.12 20.36 5.81
N ARG A 80 0.96 19.58 5.82
CA ARG A 80 1.41 18.78 6.97
C ARG A 80 1.64 19.59 8.26
N SER A 81 2.19 20.80 8.14
CA SER A 81 2.53 21.64 9.29
C SER A 81 1.29 22.18 10.05
N LYS A 82 0.11 22.13 9.43
CA LYS A 82 -1.15 22.66 9.98
C LYS A 82 -2.12 21.55 10.44
N ASN A 83 -1.91 20.32 9.98
CA ASN A 83 -2.98 19.29 10.02
C ASN A 83 -2.55 17.97 10.64
N SER A 84 -1.47 17.94 11.44
CA SER A 84 -1.01 16.70 12.07
C SER A 84 -0.90 15.56 11.05
N ILE A 85 -0.07 15.77 10.03
CA ILE A 85 0.20 14.80 8.97
C ILE A 85 1.68 14.43 9.04
N HIS A 86 1.96 13.15 9.13
CA HIS A 86 3.30 12.60 9.20
C HIS A 86 3.60 11.76 7.96
N PHE A 87 4.73 12.01 7.33
CA PHE A 87 5.26 11.16 6.27
C PHE A 87 6.19 10.12 6.89
N ILE A 88 5.95 8.85 6.58
CA ILE A 88 6.68 7.71 7.14
C ILE A 88 7.32 6.94 6.01
N ASP A 89 8.65 6.85 6.05
CA ASP A 89 9.45 6.09 5.08
C ASP A 89 9.69 4.68 5.63
N ALA A 90 9.18 3.68 4.93
CA ALA A 90 9.27 2.27 5.33
C ALA A 90 10.55 1.57 4.83
N ARG A 91 11.43 2.30 4.10
CA ARG A 91 12.67 1.76 3.54
C ARG A 91 13.76 1.64 4.62
N GLU A 92 14.83 0.94 4.23
CA GLU A 92 16.01 0.80 5.09
C GLU A 92 16.63 2.15 5.44
N PRO A 93 17.22 2.30 6.66
CA PRO A 93 17.81 3.55 7.12
C PRO A 93 18.91 4.09 6.21
N GLU A 94 19.69 3.21 5.57
CA GLU A 94 20.74 3.57 4.63
C GLU A 94 20.15 4.21 3.36
N VAL A 95 19.09 3.61 2.83
CA VAL A 95 18.38 4.11 1.64
C VAL A 95 17.66 5.42 1.95
N PHE A 96 17.05 5.52 3.12
CA PHE A 96 16.46 6.77 3.62
C PHE A 96 17.50 7.89 3.70
N ALA A 97 18.71 7.61 4.20
CA ALA A 97 19.76 8.59 4.35
C ALA A 97 20.32 9.10 3.01
N GLU A 98 20.22 8.32 1.94
CA GLU A 98 20.59 8.75 0.57
C GLU A 98 19.64 9.80 0.03
N GLY A 99 18.34 9.71 0.38
CA GLY A 99 17.33 10.67 -0.01
C GLY A 99 15.92 10.27 0.41
N HIS A 100 15.16 11.24 0.93
CA HIS A 100 13.80 11.02 1.40
C HIS A 100 12.94 12.28 1.28
N ILE A 101 11.63 12.15 1.48
CA ILE A 101 10.69 13.28 1.54
C ILE A 101 11.03 14.14 2.76
N PRO A 102 11.26 15.47 2.61
CA PRO A 102 11.72 16.31 3.71
C PRO A 102 10.82 16.27 4.93
N GLY A 103 11.44 16.01 6.09
CA GLY A 103 10.73 15.87 7.36
C GLY A 103 10.00 14.56 7.53
N ALA A 104 10.23 13.56 6.67
CA ALA A 104 9.73 12.21 6.88
C ALA A 104 10.45 11.53 8.06
N ILE A 105 9.75 10.62 8.70
CA ILE A 105 10.27 9.77 9.77
C ILE A 105 10.58 8.41 9.18
N ASN A 106 11.80 7.94 9.34
CA ASN A 106 12.15 6.59 8.92
C ASN A 106 11.71 5.57 9.97
N VAL A 107 10.92 4.60 9.52
CA VAL A 107 10.51 3.41 10.28
C VAL A 107 10.62 2.23 9.34
N SER A 108 11.79 1.62 9.26
CA SER A 108 12.02 0.46 8.40
C SER A 108 11.11 -0.70 8.83
N PHE A 109 10.35 -1.23 7.88
CA PHE A 109 9.49 -2.38 8.15
C PHE A 109 10.32 -3.63 8.48
N ASP A 110 11.44 -3.83 7.80
CA ASP A 110 12.32 -4.98 8.04
C ASP A 110 13.01 -4.92 9.41
N HIS A 111 13.08 -3.74 10.02
CA HIS A 111 13.68 -3.52 11.34
C HIS A 111 12.65 -3.06 12.38
N LEU A 112 11.39 -3.38 12.17
CA LEU A 112 10.26 -2.93 13.00
C LEU A 112 10.41 -3.35 14.48
N ASP A 113 11.10 -4.45 14.76
CA ASP A 113 11.44 -4.90 16.11
C ASP A 113 12.25 -3.87 16.92
N LYS A 114 12.98 -2.99 16.24
CA LYS A 114 13.82 -1.94 16.84
C LYS A 114 13.26 -0.54 16.67
N GLU A 115 12.45 -0.34 15.62
CA GLU A 115 12.03 0.98 15.19
C GLU A 115 10.56 1.31 15.48
N ALA A 116 9.77 0.31 15.92
CA ALA A 116 8.36 0.48 16.24
C ALA A 116 8.08 1.66 17.19
N ASP A 117 8.96 1.91 18.15
CA ASP A 117 8.79 2.98 19.14
C ASP A 117 8.73 4.37 18.49
N LYS A 118 9.43 4.57 17.36
CA LYS A 118 9.37 5.84 16.59
C LYS A 118 7.96 6.09 16.06
N PHE A 119 7.31 5.05 15.54
CA PHE A 119 5.95 5.12 15.03
C PHE A 119 4.94 5.26 16.17
N LEU A 120 5.09 4.45 17.21
CA LEU A 120 4.17 4.41 18.36
C LEU A 120 4.19 5.68 19.22
N ALA A 121 5.22 6.51 19.08
CA ALA A 121 5.28 7.83 19.71
C ALA A 121 4.37 8.87 19.03
N LEU A 122 3.87 8.59 17.82
CA LEU A 122 3.01 9.50 17.07
C LEU A 122 1.56 9.41 17.57
N PRO A 123 0.80 10.52 17.57
CA PRO A 123 -0.61 10.51 17.94
C PRO A 123 -1.44 9.65 16.97
N LYS A 124 -2.31 8.79 17.51
CA LYS A 124 -3.12 7.86 16.69
C LYS A 124 -4.20 8.55 15.86
N GLU A 125 -4.56 9.77 16.23
CA GLU A 125 -5.53 10.60 15.52
C GLU A 125 -4.94 11.33 14.32
N ASP A 126 -3.60 11.39 14.22
CA ASP A 126 -2.93 12.06 13.12
C ASP A 126 -2.96 11.19 11.86
N LEU A 127 -2.82 11.82 10.71
CA LEU A 127 -2.75 11.13 9.42
C LEU A 127 -1.30 10.67 9.17
N MET A 128 -1.11 9.37 8.98
CA MET A 128 0.16 8.79 8.56
C MET A 128 0.14 8.54 7.05
N VAL A 129 1.07 9.16 6.34
CA VAL A 129 1.30 8.92 4.91
C VAL A 129 2.54 8.04 4.80
N LEU A 130 2.32 6.76 4.54
CA LEU A 130 3.38 5.76 4.45
C LEU A 130 3.84 5.62 3.01
N TYR A 131 5.14 5.49 2.80
CA TYR A 131 5.71 5.25 1.47
C TYR A 131 6.96 4.37 1.55
N CYS A 132 7.33 3.80 0.43
CA CYS A 132 8.60 3.12 0.21
C CYS A 132 9.19 3.53 -1.15
N ASP A 133 9.87 2.64 -1.87
CA ASP A 133 10.43 3.01 -3.19
C ASP A 133 9.37 3.29 -4.25
N GLY A 134 8.19 2.69 -4.14
CA GLY A 134 7.13 2.72 -5.14
C GLY A 134 7.13 1.47 -6.04
N GLY A 135 6.22 1.42 -7.02
CA GLY A 135 6.08 0.27 -7.93
C GLY A 135 5.72 -1.02 -7.17
N ASP A 136 6.56 -2.05 -7.30
CA ASP A 136 6.33 -3.38 -6.68
C ASP A 136 6.76 -3.46 -5.20
N CYS A 137 7.12 -2.34 -4.56
CA CYS A 137 7.52 -2.31 -3.17
C CYS A 137 6.31 -2.47 -2.24
N HIS A 138 6.36 -3.45 -1.33
CA HIS A 138 5.27 -3.75 -0.39
C HIS A 138 5.48 -3.19 1.03
N LEU A 139 6.67 -2.70 1.38
CA LEU A 139 7.03 -2.30 2.75
C LEU A 139 6.07 -1.27 3.36
N SER A 140 5.59 -0.32 2.57
CA SER A 140 4.63 0.69 3.04
C SER A 140 3.24 0.12 3.31
N HIS A 141 2.81 -0.89 2.54
CA HIS A 141 1.55 -1.60 2.77
C HIS A 141 1.63 -2.47 4.02
N ASP A 142 2.73 -3.21 4.17
CA ASP A 142 2.96 -4.08 5.33
C ASP A 142 3.05 -3.26 6.63
N LEU A 143 3.72 -2.10 6.57
CA LEU A 143 3.77 -1.16 7.69
C LEU A 143 2.40 -0.56 7.99
N ALA A 144 1.59 -0.27 6.98
CA ALA A 144 0.23 0.22 7.17
C ALA A 144 -0.68 -0.84 7.82
N GLU A 145 -0.58 -2.10 7.40
CA GLU A 145 -1.32 -3.20 8.00
C GLU A 145 -0.92 -3.39 9.48
N TRP A 146 0.36 -3.37 9.78
CA TRP A 146 0.84 -3.39 11.17
C TRP A 146 0.31 -2.21 11.97
N ALA A 147 0.34 -0.99 11.43
CA ALA A 147 -0.15 0.20 12.11
C ALA A 147 -1.66 0.14 12.41
N LEU A 148 -2.46 -0.44 11.50
CA LEU A 148 -3.88 -0.72 11.76
C LEU A 148 -4.07 -1.64 12.96
N GLN A 149 -3.27 -2.70 13.08
CA GLN A 149 -3.31 -3.62 14.23
C GLN A 149 -2.93 -2.92 15.52
N MET A 150 -2.04 -1.90 15.46
CA MET A 150 -1.68 -1.06 16.60
C MET A 150 -2.73 0.01 16.93
N GLY A 151 -3.82 0.09 16.16
CA GLY A 151 -4.96 0.97 16.40
C GLY A 151 -4.87 2.36 15.79
N TYR A 152 -3.96 2.56 14.82
CA TYR A 152 -3.97 3.74 13.97
C TYR A 152 -5.07 3.58 12.91
N GLY A 153 -5.93 4.57 12.74
CA GLY A 153 -7.08 4.46 11.84
C GLY A 153 -7.08 5.48 10.70
N ARG A 154 -6.04 6.32 10.61
CA ARG A 154 -5.91 7.33 9.57
C ARG A 154 -4.60 7.12 8.82
N LEU A 155 -4.63 6.17 7.89
CA LEU A 155 -3.47 5.71 7.15
C LEU A 155 -3.69 5.92 5.65
N ALA A 156 -2.68 6.47 4.98
CA ALA A 156 -2.61 6.59 3.54
C ALA A 156 -1.30 5.95 3.04
N VAL A 157 -1.36 5.15 2.00
CA VAL A 157 -0.18 4.59 1.33
C VAL A 157 0.05 5.34 0.04
N PHE A 158 1.18 6.02 -0.06
CA PHE A 158 1.62 6.67 -1.29
C PHE A 158 2.30 5.63 -2.20
N THR A 159 1.54 5.13 -3.17
CA THR A 159 1.94 3.99 -4.02
C THR A 159 3.07 4.31 -4.99
N GLY A 160 3.16 5.55 -5.48
CA GLY A 160 4.29 6.00 -6.30
C GLY A 160 5.60 6.10 -5.54
N GLY A 161 5.53 6.28 -4.23
CA GLY A 161 6.65 6.26 -3.31
C GLY A 161 7.75 7.25 -3.63
N TRP A 162 8.96 6.88 -3.23
CA TRP A 162 10.15 7.71 -3.45
C TRP A 162 10.46 7.91 -4.94
N ALA A 163 10.22 6.90 -5.78
CA ALA A 163 10.51 6.99 -7.20
C ALA A 163 9.74 8.14 -7.87
N ASP A 164 8.43 8.20 -7.66
CA ASP A 164 7.61 9.28 -8.24
C ASP A 164 7.93 10.63 -7.58
N TRP A 165 8.12 10.65 -6.26
CA TRP A 165 8.44 11.87 -5.56
C TRP A 165 9.75 12.52 -6.04
N SER A 166 10.83 11.74 -6.14
CA SER A 166 12.15 12.23 -6.55
C SER A 166 12.25 12.58 -8.04
N ALA A 167 11.39 11.96 -8.87
CA ALA A 167 11.35 12.27 -10.31
C ALA A 167 10.65 13.59 -10.61
N GLU A 168 9.63 13.95 -9.84
CA GLU A 168 8.73 15.07 -10.13
C GLU A 168 8.92 16.26 -9.15
N SER A 169 9.80 16.12 -8.15
CA SER A 169 10.00 17.12 -7.11
C SER A 169 11.46 17.31 -6.74
N ASP A 170 11.89 18.57 -6.68
CA ASP A 170 13.21 18.96 -6.12
C ASP A 170 13.23 18.97 -4.58
N MET A 171 12.11 18.66 -3.94
CA MET A 171 11.99 18.61 -2.48
C MET A 171 12.54 17.28 -1.96
N VAL A 172 13.83 17.27 -1.67
CA VAL A 172 14.59 16.11 -1.19
C VAL A 172 15.38 16.50 0.05
N GLU A 173 15.36 15.65 1.07
CA GLU A 173 16.24 15.72 2.24
C GLU A 173 17.17 14.52 2.24
N THR A 174 18.40 14.68 2.76
CA THR A 174 19.40 13.61 2.90
C THR A 174 19.90 13.54 4.33
N GLY A 175 20.46 12.38 4.71
CA GLY A 175 20.95 12.15 6.06
C GLY A 175 19.94 11.40 6.93
N ALA A 176 20.19 11.32 8.22
CA ALA A 176 19.40 10.50 9.14
C ALA A 176 17.98 11.04 9.44
N GLY A 177 17.54 12.10 8.75
CA GLY A 177 16.20 12.67 8.94
C GLY A 177 15.95 13.28 10.32
N GLY A 178 15.02 14.20 10.37
CA GLY A 178 14.29 14.75 11.49
C GLY A 178 15.00 14.94 12.87
N LYS A 179 15.16 16.19 13.21
CA LYS A 179 15.31 16.61 14.62
C LYS A 179 13.93 16.69 15.26
#